data_6ecbabea24749c62bfc59940f9c54495
#
_entry.id   6ecbabea24749c62bfc59940f9c54495
#
_cell.length_a   1.000
_cell.length_b   1.000
_cell.length_c   1.000
_cell.angle_alpha   90.00
_cell.angle_beta   90.00
_cell.angle_gamma   90.00
#
_symmetry.space_group_name_H-M   'P 1'
#
loop_
_entity.id
_entity.type
_entity.pdbx_description
1 polymer ?
#
loop_
_entity_poly.entity_id
_entity_poly.type
_entity_poly.pdbx_seq_one_letter_code
_entity_poly.pdbx_strand_id
1 'polypeptide(L)'
;MTDEPDVPLIADIAAERAVLGAAMLSPKVVEQVVEILDGSHDFVRPAHRMIWQALVDLALTGRPTDPVVLRDEMRRRGELAQVGDGSYLAELYRAAPVGAEAGYHADIVAALGTRRRALEVVERARQRLQNPEADASEVVGDVIAALDLTAQERAGALGEPEFVLLDDFLAIEDEPTLYRIEGLWPVGGRVVAAAQFKAGKTTMRDNLVRALVDKEEFLSAFTVTPPDGRVVIIDNELDERMLRRWLRDQDIANARQVAVLSLRGRVATFDPRDRAGRARWARKLRAIDASVVILDCLRPVLDALGLSEDKDAGQFLVAFDALLDEAGVSEALVNHHMGHNGERSRGDSRILDWPDVTWRLVREKGEDGETLADARRYFAAYGRDVDVPEGLLTFDRATRRLILSGGTRRETAADAAIPDIIAYLRQTPGASGRAIEQALSPHPHKRADIRTALRRAITQGQIDTTDGPQRKIMHFVAEPPK
;
A
#
# COMPACT_ATOMS: atom_id res chain seq x y z
N MET A 1 -49.74 31.00 -15.28
CA MET A 1 -49.06 30.00 -16.11
C MET A 1 -47.58 30.29 -15.99
N THR A 2 -46.95 29.67 -15.05
CA THR A 2 -45.49 29.71 -14.84
C THR A 2 -44.92 28.62 -15.73
N ASP A 3 -44.13 29.06 -16.75
CA ASP A 3 -43.29 28.19 -17.57
C ASP A 3 -42.33 27.46 -16.65
N GLU A 4 -42.64 26.23 -16.27
CA GLU A 4 -41.61 25.32 -15.76
C GLU A 4 -40.67 25.00 -16.95
N PRO A 5 -39.36 25.17 -16.78
CA PRO A 5 -38.44 24.79 -17.83
C PRO A 5 -38.59 23.29 -18.08
N ASP A 6 -38.91 22.94 -19.35
CA ASP A 6 -38.96 21.58 -19.86
C ASP A 6 -37.57 20.95 -19.72
N VAL A 7 -37.29 20.33 -18.57
CA VAL A 7 -36.04 19.64 -18.32
C VAL A 7 -36.05 18.39 -19.20
N PRO A 8 -35.19 18.29 -20.21
CA PRO A 8 -35.20 17.16 -21.12
C PRO A 8 -35.05 15.86 -20.35
N LEU A 9 -35.95 14.89 -20.59
CA LEU A 9 -35.94 13.60 -19.95
C LEU A 9 -34.60 12.90 -20.23
N ILE A 10 -33.80 12.65 -19.18
CA ILE A 10 -32.52 11.94 -19.29
C ILE A 10 -32.82 10.46 -19.41
N ALA A 11 -33.15 10.03 -20.60
CA ALA A 11 -33.55 8.66 -20.91
C ALA A 11 -33.37 8.35 -22.40
N ASP A 12 -33.05 7.11 -22.69
CA ASP A 12 -33.13 6.49 -24.00
C ASP A 12 -34.14 5.32 -23.93
N ILE A 13 -35.39 5.61 -24.26
CA ILE A 13 -36.47 4.60 -24.22
C ILE A 13 -36.23 3.50 -25.26
N ALA A 14 -35.57 3.79 -26.37
CA ALA A 14 -35.26 2.78 -27.37
C ALA A 14 -34.19 1.80 -26.83
N ALA A 15 -33.17 2.29 -26.16
CA ALA A 15 -32.18 1.44 -25.48
C ALA A 15 -32.83 0.58 -24.36
N GLU A 16 -33.70 1.17 -23.53
CA GLU A 16 -34.44 0.39 -22.51
C GLU A 16 -35.26 -0.74 -23.12
N ARG A 17 -35.98 -0.46 -24.22
CA ARG A 17 -36.78 -1.46 -24.93
C ARG A 17 -35.90 -2.56 -25.55
N ALA A 18 -34.76 -2.21 -26.11
CA ALA A 18 -33.80 -3.14 -26.66
C ALA A 18 -33.23 -4.09 -25.60
N VAL A 19 -32.85 -3.57 -24.44
CA VAL A 19 -32.40 -4.38 -23.30
C VAL A 19 -33.44 -5.35 -22.81
N LEU A 20 -34.68 -4.88 -22.57
CA LEU A 20 -35.76 -5.72 -22.10
C LEU A 20 -36.17 -6.78 -23.16
N GLY A 21 -36.17 -6.41 -24.42
CA GLY A 21 -36.45 -7.33 -25.52
C GLY A 21 -35.37 -8.42 -25.62
N ALA A 22 -34.10 -8.06 -25.53
CA ALA A 22 -33.00 -9.01 -25.54
C ALA A 22 -33.02 -9.96 -24.32
N ALA A 23 -33.32 -9.44 -23.13
CA ALA A 23 -33.45 -10.22 -21.91
C ALA A 23 -34.57 -11.27 -21.95
N MET A 24 -35.60 -11.04 -22.78
CA MET A 24 -36.66 -12.03 -23.03
C MET A 24 -36.23 -13.18 -23.97
N LEU A 25 -35.09 -13.07 -24.66
CA LEU A 25 -34.60 -14.12 -25.56
C LEU A 25 -33.96 -15.27 -24.79
N SER A 26 -33.26 -15.00 -23.69
CA SER A 26 -32.55 -16.02 -22.93
C SER A 26 -32.20 -15.54 -21.52
N PRO A 27 -32.27 -16.42 -20.49
CA PRO A 27 -31.72 -16.12 -19.16
C PRO A 27 -30.25 -15.69 -19.17
N LYS A 28 -29.42 -16.21 -20.07
CA LYS A 28 -28.02 -15.82 -20.21
C LYS A 28 -27.83 -14.35 -20.56
N VAL A 29 -28.76 -13.78 -21.33
CA VAL A 29 -28.75 -12.33 -21.63
C VAL A 29 -29.06 -11.52 -20.37
N VAL A 30 -29.97 -12.00 -19.52
CA VAL A 30 -30.26 -11.37 -18.23
C VAL A 30 -29.02 -11.38 -17.36
N GLU A 31 -28.32 -12.52 -17.26
CA GLU A 31 -27.05 -12.65 -16.51
C GLU A 31 -26.01 -11.63 -16.99
N GLN A 32 -25.79 -11.51 -18.31
CA GLN A 32 -24.86 -10.53 -18.87
C GLN A 32 -25.26 -9.08 -18.60
N VAL A 33 -26.55 -8.76 -18.66
CA VAL A 33 -27.03 -7.39 -18.45
C VAL A 33 -27.05 -7.00 -16.98
N VAL A 34 -27.26 -7.95 -16.05
CA VAL A 34 -27.16 -7.72 -14.59
C VAL A 34 -25.76 -7.26 -14.19
N GLU A 35 -24.69 -7.69 -14.88
CA GLU A 35 -23.32 -7.23 -14.63
C GLU A 35 -23.09 -5.76 -15.03
N ILE A 36 -23.93 -5.21 -15.91
CA ILE A 36 -23.80 -3.84 -16.45
C ILE A 36 -24.71 -2.85 -15.71
N LEU A 37 -25.93 -3.29 -15.32
CA LEU A 37 -26.94 -2.46 -14.68
C LEU A 37 -26.82 -2.53 -13.15
N ASP A 38 -26.88 -1.39 -12.47
CA ASP A 38 -26.94 -1.32 -11.00
C ASP A 38 -28.30 -1.81 -10.43
N GLY A 39 -29.27 -2.03 -11.30
CA GLY A 39 -30.57 -2.57 -10.91
C GLY A 39 -31.74 -2.01 -11.75
N SER A 40 -32.94 -2.31 -11.29
CA SER A 40 -34.18 -1.87 -11.98
C SER A 40 -34.31 -0.34 -12.02
N HIS A 41 -33.69 0.38 -11.11
CA HIS A 41 -33.73 1.85 -11.03
C HIS A 41 -32.94 2.55 -12.17
N ASP A 42 -32.12 1.83 -12.93
CA ASP A 42 -31.50 2.35 -14.14
C ASP A 42 -32.51 2.57 -15.29
N PHE A 43 -33.64 1.93 -15.24
CA PHE A 43 -34.73 2.23 -16.16
C PHE A 43 -35.51 3.46 -15.70
N VAL A 44 -35.86 4.35 -16.64
CA VAL A 44 -36.67 5.53 -16.32
C VAL A 44 -38.13 5.20 -16.12
N ARG A 45 -38.66 4.30 -16.98
CA ARG A 45 -40.08 3.94 -16.94
C ARG A 45 -40.39 2.96 -15.81
N PRO A 46 -41.42 3.24 -14.93
CA PRO A 46 -41.79 2.30 -13.89
C PRO A 46 -42.17 0.92 -14.44
N ALA A 47 -42.85 0.86 -15.57
CA ALA A 47 -43.20 -0.40 -16.25
C ALA A 47 -41.91 -1.20 -16.62
N HIS A 48 -40.86 -0.55 -17.11
CA HIS A 48 -39.58 -1.20 -17.46
C HIS A 48 -38.88 -1.74 -16.22
N ARG A 49 -38.93 -1.01 -15.09
CA ARG A 49 -38.39 -1.45 -13.81
C ARG A 49 -39.04 -2.75 -13.32
N MET A 50 -40.39 -2.82 -13.39
CA MET A 50 -41.14 -4.02 -12.99
C MET A 50 -40.80 -5.19 -13.91
N ILE A 51 -40.78 -4.98 -15.23
CA ILE A 51 -40.42 -6.01 -16.22
C ILE A 51 -39.01 -6.53 -15.97
N TRP A 52 -38.02 -5.63 -15.77
CA TRP A 52 -36.64 -6.02 -15.49
C TRP A 52 -36.54 -6.86 -14.23
N GLN A 53 -37.16 -6.42 -13.13
CA GLN A 53 -37.14 -7.18 -11.86
C GLN A 53 -37.75 -8.59 -12.04
N ALA A 54 -38.84 -8.71 -12.80
CA ALA A 54 -39.44 -10.01 -13.06
C ALA A 54 -38.55 -10.93 -13.92
N LEU A 55 -37.82 -10.37 -14.90
CA LEU A 55 -36.86 -11.10 -15.73
C LEU A 55 -35.67 -11.59 -14.90
N VAL A 56 -35.14 -10.75 -14.01
CA VAL A 56 -34.05 -11.13 -13.09
C VAL A 56 -34.49 -12.27 -12.17
N ASP A 57 -35.66 -12.16 -11.54
CA ASP A 57 -36.16 -13.19 -10.63
C ASP A 57 -36.45 -14.53 -11.35
N LEU A 58 -36.89 -14.49 -12.61
CA LEU A 58 -37.06 -15.68 -13.45
C LEU A 58 -35.70 -16.33 -13.74
N ALA A 59 -34.72 -15.55 -14.17
CA ALA A 59 -33.36 -16.03 -14.46
C ALA A 59 -32.69 -16.63 -13.22
N LEU A 60 -32.73 -15.96 -12.07
CA LEU A 60 -32.18 -16.45 -10.80
C LEU A 60 -32.81 -17.78 -10.33
N THR A 61 -34.05 -18.02 -10.69
CA THR A 61 -34.73 -19.29 -10.37
C THR A 61 -34.61 -20.35 -11.47
N GLY A 62 -33.78 -20.12 -12.48
CA GLY A 62 -33.53 -21.04 -13.60
C GLY A 62 -34.74 -21.21 -14.51
N ARG A 63 -35.72 -20.29 -14.48
CA ARG A 63 -36.92 -20.31 -15.32
C ARG A 63 -36.69 -19.58 -16.65
N PRO A 64 -37.38 -19.99 -17.74
CA PRO A 64 -37.34 -19.25 -19.00
C PRO A 64 -37.81 -17.81 -18.84
N THR A 65 -37.21 -16.90 -19.62
CA THR A 65 -37.52 -15.45 -19.61
C THR A 65 -38.39 -15.02 -20.80
N ASP A 66 -38.90 -15.97 -21.59
CA ASP A 66 -39.70 -15.68 -22.76
C ASP A 66 -41.01 -14.92 -22.40
N PRO A 67 -41.63 -14.21 -23.40
CA PRO A 67 -42.77 -13.35 -23.13
C PRO A 67 -43.97 -14.06 -22.52
N VAL A 68 -44.14 -15.38 -22.75
CA VAL A 68 -45.28 -16.14 -22.22
C VAL A 68 -45.07 -16.38 -20.72
N VAL A 69 -43.88 -16.86 -20.33
CA VAL A 69 -43.53 -17.09 -18.92
C VAL A 69 -43.51 -15.76 -18.15
N LEU A 70 -42.92 -14.72 -18.75
CA LEU A 70 -42.90 -13.38 -18.14
C LEU A 70 -44.29 -12.82 -17.90
N ARG A 71 -45.21 -12.94 -18.88
CA ARG A 71 -46.60 -12.49 -18.74
C ARG A 71 -47.31 -13.21 -17.59
N ASP A 72 -47.12 -14.52 -17.47
CA ASP A 72 -47.75 -15.31 -16.39
C ASP A 72 -47.13 -14.94 -15.03
N GLU A 73 -45.84 -14.65 -14.96
CA GLU A 73 -45.19 -14.15 -13.75
C GLU A 73 -45.69 -12.75 -13.36
N MET A 74 -45.83 -11.82 -14.30
CA MET A 74 -46.38 -10.48 -14.07
C MET A 74 -47.84 -10.55 -13.62
N ARG A 75 -48.61 -11.50 -14.17
CA ARG A 75 -49.99 -11.75 -13.71
C ARG A 75 -50.03 -12.27 -12.28
N ARG A 76 -49.12 -13.20 -11.95
CA ARG A 76 -49.01 -13.75 -10.58
C ARG A 76 -48.65 -12.67 -9.54
N ARG A 77 -47.86 -11.68 -9.94
CA ARG A 77 -47.49 -10.51 -9.12
C ARG A 77 -48.60 -9.45 -9.05
N GLY A 78 -49.60 -9.53 -9.86
CA GLY A 78 -50.65 -8.49 -9.98
C GLY A 78 -50.17 -7.22 -10.70
N GLU A 79 -49.09 -7.28 -11.44
CA GLU A 79 -48.42 -6.14 -12.07
C GLU A 79 -48.69 -6.02 -13.58
N LEU A 80 -49.34 -7.03 -14.19
CA LEU A 80 -49.52 -7.10 -15.65
C LEU A 80 -50.25 -5.87 -16.23
N ALA A 81 -51.26 -5.36 -15.55
CA ALA A 81 -52.01 -4.18 -16.02
C ALA A 81 -51.17 -2.89 -15.96
N GLN A 82 -50.17 -2.82 -15.05
CA GLN A 82 -49.30 -1.65 -14.86
C GLN A 82 -48.22 -1.59 -15.94
N VAL A 83 -47.85 -2.72 -16.55
CA VAL A 83 -46.81 -2.81 -17.56
C VAL A 83 -47.34 -2.76 -19.00
N GLY A 84 -48.63 -2.45 -19.19
CA GLY A 84 -49.21 -2.27 -20.53
C GLY A 84 -49.76 -3.56 -21.16
N ASP A 85 -50.15 -4.52 -20.33
CA ASP A 85 -50.72 -5.78 -20.76
C ASP A 85 -49.78 -6.68 -21.59
N GLY A 86 -50.21 -7.84 -22.01
CA GLY A 86 -49.39 -8.79 -22.79
C GLY A 86 -49.00 -8.29 -24.18
N SER A 87 -49.67 -7.30 -24.74
CA SER A 87 -49.33 -6.68 -26.02
C SER A 87 -48.02 -5.91 -25.96
N TYR A 88 -47.76 -5.19 -24.86
CA TYR A 88 -46.54 -4.44 -24.68
C TYR A 88 -45.31 -5.35 -24.52
N LEU A 89 -45.45 -6.46 -23.82
CA LEU A 89 -44.37 -7.46 -23.72
C LEU A 89 -44.03 -8.04 -25.11
N ALA A 90 -45.01 -8.25 -25.95
CA ALA A 90 -44.79 -8.70 -27.34
C ALA A 90 -44.11 -7.61 -28.21
N GLU A 91 -44.40 -6.35 -27.96
CA GLU A 91 -43.71 -5.24 -28.63
C GLU A 91 -42.22 -5.14 -28.20
N LEU A 92 -41.96 -5.27 -26.90
CA LEU A 92 -40.56 -5.28 -26.38
C LEU A 92 -39.76 -6.45 -26.95
N TYR A 93 -40.38 -7.66 -27.02
CA TYR A 93 -39.73 -8.82 -27.60
C TYR A 93 -39.34 -8.61 -29.08
N ARG A 94 -40.23 -7.94 -29.87
CA ARG A 94 -39.93 -7.59 -31.27
C ARG A 94 -38.84 -6.51 -31.38
N ALA A 95 -38.63 -5.69 -30.36
CA ALA A 95 -37.60 -4.67 -30.30
C ALA A 95 -36.21 -5.23 -29.92
N ALA A 96 -36.12 -6.54 -29.65
CA ALA A 96 -34.84 -7.19 -29.33
C ALA A 96 -33.84 -6.99 -30.49
N PRO A 97 -32.63 -6.54 -30.21
CA PRO A 97 -31.57 -6.40 -31.22
C PRO A 97 -31.13 -7.80 -31.71
N VAL A 98 -30.70 -7.86 -32.97
CA VAL A 98 -30.16 -9.07 -33.56
C VAL A 98 -28.67 -9.18 -33.23
N GLY A 99 -28.28 -10.14 -32.38
CA GLY A 99 -26.88 -10.41 -32.03
C GLY A 99 -26.47 -9.93 -30.63
N ALA A 100 -25.16 -9.78 -30.41
CA ALA A 100 -24.56 -9.49 -29.10
C ALA A 100 -24.67 -8.04 -28.63
N GLU A 101 -25.66 -7.29 -29.10
CA GLU A 101 -25.77 -5.84 -28.85
C GLU A 101 -26.48 -5.47 -27.53
N ALA A 102 -26.95 -6.46 -26.78
CA ALA A 102 -27.65 -6.21 -25.50
C ALA A 102 -26.79 -5.44 -24.50
N GLY A 103 -25.50 -5.78 -24.40
CA GLY A 103 -24.53 -5.10 -23.53
C GLY A 103 -24.37 -3.62 -23.89
N TYR A 104 -24.22 -3.30 -25.17
CA TYR A 104 -24.12 -1.91 -25.63
C TYR A 104 -25.34 -1.06 -25.22
N HIS A 105 -26.54 -1.58 -25.36
CA HIS A 105 -27.75 -0.88 -24.92
C HIS A 105 -27.85 -0.80 -23.39
N ALA A 106 -27.40 -1.83 -22.68
CA ALA A 106 -27.33 -1.83 -21.22
C ALA A 106 -26.37 -0.73 -20.70
N ASP A 107 -25.22 -0.55 -21.34
CA ASP A 107 -24.29 0.53 -21.00
C ASP A 107 -24.91 1.92 -21.15
N ILE A 108 -25.71 2.14 -22.19
CA ILE A 108 -26.47 3.40 -22.38
C ILE A 108 -27.45 3.61 -21.23
N VAL A 109 -28.23 2.57 -20.88
CA VAL A 109 -29.23 2.62 -19.80
C VAL A 109 -28.56 2.88 -18.46
N ALA A 110 -27.46 2.20 -18.13
CA ALA A 110 -26.67 2.38 -16.92
C ALA A 110 -26.09 3.79 -16.82
N ALA A 111 -25.50 4.30 -17.91
CA ALA A 111 -24.93 5.65 -17.95
C ALA A 111 -25.97 6.73 -17.69
N LEU A 112 -27.16 6.59 -18.29
CA LEU A 112 -28.28 7.51 -18.09
C LEU A 112 -28.89 7.36 -16.69
N GLY A 113 -28.94 6.15 -16.14
CA GLY A 113 -29.33 5.87 -14.75
C GLY A 113 -28.45 6.58 -13.74
N THR A 114 -27.14 6.43 -13.88
CA THR A 114 -26.14 7.11 -13.04
C THR A 114 -26.30 8.64 -13.10
N ARG A 115 -26.49 9.17 -14.31
CA ARG A 115 -26.70 10.61 -14.49
C ARG A 115 -27.96 11.13 -13.80
N ARG A 116 -29.05 10.37 -13.83
CA ARG A 116 -30.30 10.72 -13.11
C ARG A 116 -30.06 10.73 -11.60
N ARG A 117 -29.46 9.67 -11.04
CA ARG A 117 -29.14 9.58 -9.59
C ARG A 117 -28.29 10.74 -9.14
N ALA A 118 -27.25 11.08 -9.89
CA ALA A 118 -26.40 12.23 -9.58
C ALA A 118 -27.18 13.56 -9.56
N LEU A 119 -28.06 13.77 -10.51
CA LEU A 119 -28.92 14.96 -10.56
C LEU A 119 -29.94 14.99 -9.41
N GLU A 120 -30.51 13.86 -9.01
CA GLU A 120 -31.40 13.79 -7.85
C GLU A 120 -30.67 14.13 -6.54
N VAL A 121 -29.41 13.73 -6.40
CA VAL A 121 -28.57 14.12 -5.25
C VAL A 121 -28.36 15.62 -5.23
N VAL A 122 -27.98 16.21 -6.38
CA VAL A 122 -27.74 17.66 -6.50
C VAL A 122 -29.03 18.46 -6.24
N GLU A 123 -30.16 18.02 -6.76
CA GLU A 123 -31.46 18.71 -6.57
C GLU A 123 -31.92 18.66 -5.11
N ARG A 124 -31.80 17.52 -4.45
CA ARG A 124 -32.08 17.39 -3.01
C ARG A 124 -31.16 18.32 -2.19
N ALA A 125 -29.89 18.41 -2.57
CA ALA A 125 -28.95 19.31 -1.93
C ALA A 125 -29.35 20.78 -2.11
N ARG A 126 -29.73 21.15 -3.32
CA ARG A 126 -30.23 22.50 -3.63
C ARG A 126 -31.42 22.86 -2.75
N GLN A 127 -32.40 21.96 -2.60
CA GLN A 127 -33.57 22.20 -1.76
C GLN A 127 -33.19 22.34 -0.27
N ARG A 128 -32.28 21.50 0.25
CA ARG A 128 -31.80 21.61 1.63
C ARG A 128 -31.05 22.91 1.88
N LEU A 129 -30.19 23.34 0.95
CA LEU A 129 -29.43 24.59 1.05
C LEU A 129 -30.28 25.87 0.95
N GLN A 130 -31.49 25.76 0.43
CA GLN A 130 -32.47 26.86 0.44
C GLN A 130 -33.11 27.09 1.81
N ASN A 131 -32.99 26.14 2.74
CA ASN A 131 -33.41 26.32 4.12
C ASN A 131 -32.33 27.11 4.88
N PRO A 132 -32.62 28.32 5.41
CA PRO A 132 -31.67 29.16 6.11
C PRO A 132 -31.12 28.53 7.41
N GLU A 133 -31.82 27.54 7.98
CA GLU A 133 -31.42 26.85 9.22
C GLU A 133 -30.56 25.60 8.94
N ALA A 134 -30.34 25.23 7.69
CA ALA A 134 -29.53 24.07 7.37
C ALA A 134 -28.02 24.36 7.51
N ASP A 135 -27.28 23.47 8.13
CA ASP A 135 -25.83 23.53 8.13
C ASP A 135 -25.28 23.19 6.74
N ALA A 136 -24.76 24.21 6.06
CA ALA A 136 -24.22 24.07 4.70
C ALA A 136 -23.06 23.06 4.64
N SER A 137 -22.24 22.94 5.69
CA SER A 137 -21.12 22.01 5.74
C SER A 137 -21.60 20.57 5.83
N GLU A 138 -22.66 20.30 6.61
CA GLU A 138 -23.31 19.00 6.69
C GLU A 138 -23.92 18.61 5.35
N VAL A 139 -24.70 19.50 4.74
CA VAL A 139 -25.34 19.24 3.43
C VAL A 139 -24.29 18.94 2.37
N VAL A 140 -23.21 19.71 2.31
CA VAL A 140 -22.10 19.45 1.35
C VAL A 140 -21.42 18.09 1.63
N GLY A 141 -21.21 17.74 2.89
CA GLY A 141 -20.68 16.44 3.29
C GLY A 141 -21.55 15.27 2.79
N ASP A 142 -22.87 15.38 3.00
CA ASP A 142 -23.83 14.37 2.55
C ASP A 142 -23.88 14.22 1.01
N VAL A 143 -23.78 15.34 0.29
CA VAL A 143 -23.73 15.35 -1.18
C VAL A 143 -22.50 14.63 -1.69
N ILE A 144 -21.34 14.94 -1.12
CA ILE A 144 -20.09 14.27 -1.50
C ILE A 144 -20.19 12.77 -1.27
N ALA A 145 -20.67 12.35 -0.10
CA ALA A 145 -20.84 10.93 0.23
C ALA A 145 -21.82 10.22 -0.72
N ALA A 146 -22.94 10.88 -1.05
CA ALA A 146 -23.94 10.29 -1.96
C ALA A 146 -23.44 10.19 -3.42
N LEU A 147 -22.68 11.17 -3.89
CA LEU A 147 -22.08 11.12 -5.23
C LEU A 147 -20.95 10.09 -5.32
N ASP A 148 -20.12 9.99 -4.27
CA ASP A 148 -19.08 8.95 -4.18
C ASP A 148 -19.69 7.54 -4.17
N LEU A 149 -20.84 7.34 -3.48
CA LEU A 149 -21.58 6.08 -3.51
C LEU A 149 -22.06 5.74 -4.93
N THR A 150 -22.66 6.70 -5.62
CA THR A 150 -23.12 6.53 -7.00
C THR A 150 -21.97 6.20 -7.98
N ALA A 151 -20.79 6.75 -7.74
CA ALA A 151 -19.59 6.45 -8.53
C ALA A 151 -19.03 5.04 -8.23
N GLN A 152 -19.08 4.61 -6.97
CA GLN A 152 -18.59 3.29 -6.55
C GLN A 152 -19.53 2.13 -6.96
N GLU A 153 -20.84 2.33 -6.95
CA GLU A 153 -21.81 1.36 -7.47
C GLU A 153 -21.48 1.01 -8.93
N ARG A 154 -21.09 2.00 -9.71
CA ARG A 154 -20.64 1.80 -11.09
C ARG A 154 -19.22 1.19 -11.21
N ALA A 155 -18.32 1.49 -10.28
CA ALA A 155 -16.97 0.89 -10.23
C ALA A 155 -17.02 -0.55 -9.71
N GLY A 156 -17.96 -0.89 -8.82
CA GLY A 156 -18.19 -2.24 -8.31
C GLY A 156 -18.80 -3.19 -9.36
N ALA A 157 -19.47 -2.66 -10.38
CA ALA A 157 -19.89 -3.43 -11.56
C ALA A 157 -18.71 -3.80 -12.48
N LEU A 158 -17.53 -3.24 -12.26
CA LEU A 158 -16.28 -3.59 -12.92
C LEU A 158 -15.50 -4.63 -12.08
N GLY A 159 -16.03 -5.86 -12.06
CA GLY A 159 -15.27 -7.05 -11.73
C GLY A 159 -15.24 -7.44 -10.25
N GLU A 160 -16.24 -8.18 -9.79
CA GLU A 160 -15.94 -9.15 -8.73
C GLU A 160 -14.82 -10.08 -9.23
N PRO A 161 -13.84 -10.44 -8.37
CA PRO A 161 -12.77 -11.34 -8.77
C PRO A 161 -13.35 -12.69 -9.23
N GLU A 162 -13.02 -13.11 -10.44
CA GLU A 162 -13.44 -14.41 -10.97
C GLU A 162 -12.42 -15.50 -10.58
N PHE A 163 -12.92 -16.73 -10.38
CA PHE A 163 -12.07 -17.90 -10.24
C PHE A 163 -11.50 -18.28 -11.60
N VAL A 164 -10.18 -18.28 -11.71
CA VAL A 164 -9.44 -18.77 -12.89
C VAL A 164 -8.94 -20.18 -12.60
N LEU A 165 -9.08 -21.12 -13.55
CA LEU A 165 -8.50 -22.45 -13.39
C LEU A 165 -6.98 -22.36 -13.34
N LEU A 166 -6.34 -23.24 -12.57
CA LEU A 166 -4.90 -23.19 -12.35
C LEU A 166 -4.08 -23.30 -13.63
N ASP A 167 -4.50 -24.12 -14.57
CA ASP A 167 -3.82 -24.29 -15.87
C ASP A 167 -3.92 -23.03 -16.73
N ASP A 168 -5.06 -22.34 -16.75
CA ASP A 168 -5.23 -21.05 -17.41
C ASP A 168 -4.41 -19.96 -16.72
N PHE A 169 -4.38 -19.96 -15.38
CA PHE A 169 -3.59 -19.01 -14.59
C PHE A 169 -2.08 -19.19 -14.84
N LEU A 170 -1.60 -20.42 -14.91
CA LEU A 170 -0.18 -20.73 -15.17
C LEU A 170 0.21 -20.59 -16.65
N ALA A 171 -0.75 -20.50 -17.58
CA ALA A 171 -0.49 -20.22 -18.98
C ALA A 171 -0.12 -18.76 -19.26
N ILE A 172 -0.35 -17.86 -18.29
CA ILE A 172 0.08 -16.47 -18.36
C ILE A 172 1.59 -16.43 -18.15
N GLU A 173 2.32 -15.87 -19.13
CA GLU A 173 3.78 -15.71 -19.01
C GLU A 173 4.11 -14.68 -17.93
N ASP A 174 4.92 -15.09 -16.93
CA ASP A 174 5.33 -14.22 -15.83
C ASP A 174 6.26 -13.11 -16.35
N GLU A 175 5.91 -11.87 -16.07
CA GLU A 175 6.85 -10.76 -16.22
C GLU A 175 7.89 -10.81 -15.10
N PRO A 176 9.16 -10.43 -15.36
CA PRO A 176 10.16 -10.33 -14.29
C PRO A 176 9.69 -9.38 -13.19
N THR A 177 9.97 -9.72 -11.94
CA THR A 177 9.67 -8.82 -10.81
C THR A 177 10.33 -7.46 -11.04
N LEU A 178 9.52 -6.43 -11.21
CA LEU A 178 10.01 -5.06 -11.31
C LEU A 178 10.29 -4.50 -9.93
N TYR A 179 11.40 -3.82 -9.76
CA TYR A 179 11.79 -3.21 -8.51
C TYR A 179 11.79 -1.68 -8.60
N ARG A 180 11.20 -1.05 -7.59
CA ARG A 180 11.37 0.38 -7.31
C ARG A 180 12.79 0.65 -6.81
N ILE A 181 13.28 -0.23 -5.95
CA ILE A 181 14.68 -0.29 -5.52
C ILE A 181 15.13 -1.73 -5.67
N GLU A 182 16.10 -1.97 -6.52
CA GLU A 182 16.56 -3.30 -6.93
C GLU A 182 16.85 -4.22 -5.73
N GLY A 183 16.19 -5.38 -5.68
CA GLY A 183 16.33 -6.35 -4.61
C GLY A 183 15.89 -5.88 -3.23
N LEU A 184 15.24 -4.70 -3.11
CA LEU A 184 14.88 -4.10 -1.83
C LEU A 184 13.42 -3.64 -1.74
N TRP A 185 12.81 -3.19 -2.84
CA TRP A 185 11.43 -2.73 -2.88
C TRP A 185 10.80 -3.08 -4.23
N PRO A 186 9.97 -4.13 -4.29
CA PRO A 186 9.21 -4.43 -5.50
C PRO A 186 8.23 -3.31 -5.86
N VAL A 187 8.01 -3.09 -7.15
CA VAL A 187 6.97 -2.17 -7.63
C VAL A 187 5.60 -2.67 -7.16
N GLY A 188 4.76 -1.77 -6.68
CA GLY A 188 3.47 -2.10 -6.07
C GLY A 188 3.55 -2.59 -4.63
N GLY A 189 4.75 -2.74 -4.07
CA GLY A 189 4.96 -3.29 -2.72
C GLY A 189 4.67 -2.32 -1.59
N ARG A 190 4.24 -2.87 -0.45
CA ARG A 190 4.09 -2.20 0.84
C ARG A 190 5.33 -2.45 1.70
N VAL A 191 5.91 -1.41 2.26
CA VAL A 191 7.11 -1.49 3.10
C VAL A 191 6.83 -0.98 4.51
N VAL A 192 7.25 -1.74 5.53
CA VAL A 192 7.36 -1.23 6.90
C VAL A 192 8.84 -1.03 7.23
N ALA A 193 9.22 0.19 7.55
CA ALA A 193 10.56 0.51 8.04
C ALA A 193 10.55 0.53 9.58
N ALA A 194 10.89 -0.61 10.18
CA ALA A 194 10.99 -0.78 11.62
C ALA A 194 12.35 -0.30 12.14
N ALA A 195 12.34 0.68 13.04
CA ALA A 195 13.56 1.30 13.54
C ALA A 195 13.55 1.45 15.05
N GLN A 196 14.72 1.23 15.68
CA GLN A 196 14.93 1.56 17.08
C GLN A 196 14.92 3.08 17.29
N PHE A 197 14.62 3.50 18.51
CA PHE A 197 14.64 4.91 18.88
C PHE A 197 16.01 5.55 18.56
N LYS A 198 16.00 6.69 17.86
CA LYS A 198 17.20 7.41 17.41
C LYS A 198 18.17 6.60 16.51
N ALA A 199 17.72 5.55 15.87
CA ALA A 199 18.54 4.78 14.93
C ALA A 199 18.80 5.51 13.60
N GLY A 200 18.09 6.59 13.31
CA GLY A 200 18.25 7.36 12.05
C GLY A 200 17.11 7.17 11.05
N LYS A 201 15.93 6.76 11.52
CA LYS A 201 14.73 6.52 10.69
C LYS A 201 14.42 7.70 9.74
N THR A 202 14.32 8.91 10.27
CA THR A 202 14.02 10.11 9.48
C THR A 202 15.12 10.42 8.46
N THR A 203 16.40 10.24 8.84
CA THR A 203 17.53 10.39 7.90
C THR A 203 17.43 9.37 6.76
N MET A 204 17.08 8.12 7.06
CA MET A 204 16.87 7.08 6.04
C MET A 204 15.70 7.42 5.11
N ARG A 205 14.57 7.93 5.66
CA ARG A 205 13.44 8.43 4.88
C ARG A 205 13.87 9.55 3.92
N ASP A 206 14.60 10.54 4.43
CA ASP A 206 15.01 11.68 3.62
C ASP A 206 15.99 11.27 2.51
N ASN A 207 16.93 10.34 2.81
CA ASN A 207 17.80 9.73 1.80
C ASN A 207 17.01 8.93 0.76
N LEU A 208 15.99 8.19 1.19
CA LEU A 208 15.10 7.44 0.29
C LEU A 208 14.37 8.38 -0.68
N VAL A 209 13.75 9.44 -0.15
CA VAL A 209 13.04 10.43 -0.98
C VAL A 209 13.95 11.01 -2.05
N ARG A 210 15.16 11.41 -1.67
CA ARG A 210 16.16 11.88 -2.61
C ARG A 210 16.50 10.83 -3.67
N ALA A 211 16.80 9.62 -3.25
CA ALA A 211 17.18 8.54 -4.16
C ALA A 211 16.07 8.25 -5.18
N LEU A 212 14.80 8.25 -4.74
CA LEU A 212 13.64 8.03 -5.61
C LEU A 212 13.48 9.10 -6.68
N VAL A 213 13.62 10.39 -6.33
CA VAL A 213 13.34 11.47 -7.28
C VAL A 213 14.55 11.92 -8.08
N ASP A 214 15.77 11.77 -7.56
CA ASP A 214 17.00 12.16 -8.24
C ASP A 214 17.65 10.99 -8.99
N LYS A 215 17.07 9.79 -8.91
CA LYS A 215 17.57 8.57 -9.54
C LYS A 215 19.00 8.23 -9.08
N GLU A 216 19.26 8.42 -7.79
CA GLU A 216 20.52 8.04 -7.17
C GLU A 216 20.42 6.66 -6.51
N GLU A 217 21.54 6.01 -6.29
CA GLU A 217 21.57 4.76 -5.53
C GLU A 217 21.12 4.98 -4.08
N PHE A 218 20.16 4.19 -3.63
CA PHE A 218 19.76 4.21 -2.23
C PHE A 218 20.80 3.49 -1.37
N LEU A 219 21.19 4.12 -0.27
CA LEU A 219 22.28 3.67 0.62
C LEU A 219 23.62 3.42 -0.10
N SER A 220 23.85 4.04 -1.25
CA SER A 220 25.00 3.82 -2.15
C SER A 220 25.23 2.35 -2.51
N ALA A 221 24.19 1.56 -2.59
CA ALA A 221 24.23 0.11 -2.80
C ALA A 221 23.10 -0.43 -3.68
N PHE A 222 21.97 0.26 -3.77
CA PHE A 222 20.78 -0.23 -4.44
C PHE A 222 20.35 0.69 -5.57
N THR A 223 20.26 0.16 -6.77
CA THR A 223 19.77 0.91 -7.95
C THR A 223 18.31 1.26 -7.78
N VAL A 224 17.94 2.48 -8.18
CA VAL A 224 16.59 3.02 -8.03
C VAL A 224 15.96 3.27 -9.39
N THR A 225 14.73 2.82 -9.56
CA THR A 225 13.83 3.21 -10.66
C THR A 225 12.90 4.31 -10.15
N PRO A 226 12.95 5.54 -10.65
CA PRO A 226 12.08 6.63 -10.20
C PRO A 226 10.60 6.29 -10.41
N PRO A 227 9.68 6.75 -9.53
CA PRO A 227 8.26 6.66 -9.78
C PRO A 227 7.83 7.64 -10.89
N ASP A 228 6.75 7.32 -11.59
CA ASP A 228 6.22 8.19 -12.65
C ASP A 228 5.59 9.47 -12.09
N GLY A 229 4.89 9.37 -10.95
CA GLY A 229 4.30 10.49 -10.23
C GLY A 229 5.13 10.94 -9.02
N ARG A 230 4.52 11.70 -8.11
CA ARG A 230 5.20 12.29 -6.95
C ARG A 230 5.39 11.32 -5.80
N VAL A 231 6.50 11.53 -5.09
CA VAL A 231 6.72 10.97 -3.75
C VAL A 231 6.10 11.89 -2.71
N VAL A 232 5.20 11.37 -1.90
CA VAL A 232 4.49 12.11 -0.86
C VAL A 232 5.03 11.74 0.51
N ILE A 233 5.48 12.73 1.28
CA ILE A 233 5.84 12.59 2.68
C ILE A 233 4.67 13.06 3.55
N ILE A 234 4.12 12.18 4.39
CA ILE A 234 3.17 12.51 5.45
C ILE A 234 3.93 12.45 6.77
N ASP A 235 4.35 13.61 7.29
CA ASP A 235 5.11 13.72 8.54
C ASP A 235 4.23 14.22 9.68
N ASN A 236 4.22 13.50 10.79
CA ASN A 236 3.43 13.82 11.97
C ASN A 236 4.28 14.02 13.24
N GLU A 237 5.60 13.87 13.15
CA GLU A 237 6.53 14.01 14.28
C GLU A 237 7.25 15.37 14.31
N LEU A 238 7.74 15.83 13.16
CA LEU A 238 8.56 17.05 13.09
C LEU A 238 7.70 18.31 12.95
N ASP A 239 8.17 19.42 13.55
CA ASP A 239 7.63 20.72 13.19
C ASP A 239 8.08 21.15 11.79
N GLU A 240 7.30 22.00 11.12
CA GLU A 240 7.54 22.38 9.72
C GLU A 240 8.92 23.03 9.49
N ARG A 241 9.47 23.73 10.50
CA ARG A 241 10.80 24.38 10.38
C ARG A 241 11.89 23.34 10.38
N MET A 242 11.77 22.35 11.25
CA MET A 242 12.75 21.25 11.34
C MET A 242 12.68 20.35 10.11
N LEU A 243 11.46 19.98 9.69
CA LEU A 243 11.22 19.19 8.49
C LEU A 243 11.80 19.88 7.24
N ARG A 244 11.53 21.17 7.07
CA ARG A 244 12.06 21.97 5.95
C ARG A 244 13.59 22.05 5.98
N ARG A 245 14.20 22.23 7.15
CA ARG A 245 15.65 22.28 7.30
C ARG A 245 16.28 20.93 6.91
N TRP A 246 15.75 19.82 7.40
CA TRP A 246 16.29 18.50 7.14
C TRP A 246 16.16 18.08 5.67
N LEU A 247 15.05 18.40 5.04
CA LEU A 247 14.88 18.16 3.61
C LEU A 247 15.79 19.06 2.76
N ARG A 248 16.05 20.31 3.20
CA ARG A 248 17.00 21.20 2.54
C ARG A 248 18.43 20.66 2.60
N ASP A 249 18.81 20.08 3.75
CA ASP A 249 20.12 19.47 3.93
C ASP A 249 20.36 18.24 3.02
N GLN A 250 19.32 17.71 2.37
CA GLN A 250 19.43 16.61 1.40
C GLN A 250 19.83 17.08 0.00
N ASP A 251 19.68 18.35 -0.31
CA ASP A 251 20.00 18.92 -1.63
C ASP A 251 19.30 18.16 -2.79
N ILE A 252 17.97 18.01 -2.67
CA ILE A 252 17.15 17.27 -3.66
C ILE A 252 17.02 18.10 -4.94
N ALA A 253 17.57 17.60 -6.04
CA ALA A 253 17.58 18.30 -7.33
C ALA A 253 16.16 18.37 -7.92
N ASN A 254 15.40 17.27 -7.86
CA ASN A 254 14.04 17.15 -8.39
C ASN A 254 12.97 17.44 -7.33
N ALA A 255 13.14 18.47 -6.52
CA ALA A 255 12.26 18.80 -5.40
C ALA A 255 10.76 18.97 -5.78
N ARG A 256 10.44 19.27 -7.04
CA ARG A 256 9.05 19.35 -7.54
C ARG A 256 8.36 17.99 -7.63
N GLN A 257 9.13 16.89 -7.62
CA GLN A 257 8.60 15.53 -7.57
C GLN A 257 8.29 15.08 -6.13
N VAL A 258 8.51 15.94 -5.13
CA VAL A 258 8.23 15.65 -3.72
C VAL A 258 7.11 16.56 -3.22
N ALA A 259 6.05 15.96 -2.66
CA ALA A 259 5.02 16.67 -1.93
C ALA A 259 5.13 16.38 -0.44
N VAL A 260 4.94 17.39 0.40
CA VAL A 260 5.08 17.27 1.85
C VAL A 260 3.78 17.68 2.55
N LEU A 261 3.26 16.81 3.39
CA LEU A 261 2.15 17.06 4.28
C LEU A 261 2.63 17.00 5.74
N SER A 262 2.70 18.15 6.40
CA SER A 262 2.99 18.22 7.83
C SER A 262 1.70 18.13 8.63
N LEU A 263 1.58 17.09 9.46
CA LEU A 263 0.39 16.83 10.29
C LEU A 263 0.62 17.11 11.78
N ARG A 264 1.80 17.52 12.21
CA ARG A 264 2.04 17.80 13.63
C ARG A 264 1.04 18.82 14.16
N GLY A 265 0.34 18.46 15.24
CA GLY A 265 -0.76 19.24 15.83
C GLY A 265 -2.12 19.08 15.12
N ARG A 266 -2.19 18.34 14.01
CA ARG A 266 -3.40 18.09 13.22
C ARG A 266 -3.55 16.62 12.83
N VAL A 267 -2.84 15.73 13.50
CA VAL A 267 -2.77 14.29 13.15
C VAL A 267 -4.15 13.64 13.11
N ALA A 268 -5.05 13.98 14.02
CA ALA A 268 -6.42 13.46 14.08
C ALA A 268 -7.26 13.77 12.83
N THR A 269 -6.84 14.71 11.97
CA THR A 269 -7.53 14.98 10.70
C THR A 269 -7.25 13.93 9.62
N PHE A 270 -6.24 13.07 9.84
CA PHE A 270 -5.87 11.98 8.95
C PHE A 270 -6.42 10.66 9.46
N ASP A 271 -7.72 10.44 9.26
CA ASP A 271 -8.39 9.17 9.57
C ASP A 271 -8.91 8.50 8.30
N PRO A 272 -8.20 7.50 7.75
CA PRO A 272 -8.66 6.78 6.56
C PRO A 272 -9.81 5.79 6.86
N ARG A 273 -10.14 5.53 8.12
CA ARG A 273 -11.25 4.64 8.51
C ARG A 273 -12.60 5.32 8.27
N ASP A 274 -12.65 6.64 8.44
CA ASP A 274 -13.83 7.41 8.05
C ASP A 274 -13.92 7.51 6.53
N ARG A 275 -15.03 7.00 5.97
CA ARG A 275 -15.23 6.92 4.51
C ARG A 275 -15.13 8.29 3.83
N ALA A 276 -15.76 9.32 4.40
CA ALA A 276 -15.72 10.67 3.83
C ALA A 276 -14.33 11.31 3.94
N GLY A 277 -13.64 11.09 5.06
CA GLY A 277 -12.25 11.46 5.27
C GLY A 277 -11.33 10.79 4.27
N ARG A 278 -11.47 9.46 4.08
CA ARG A 278 -10.69 8.67 3.14
C ARG A 278 -10.87 9.18 1.71
N ALA A 279 -12.10 9.35 1.23
CA ALA A 279 -12.38 9.89 -0.10
C ALA A 279 -11.78 11.29 -0.31
N ARG A 280 -11.83 12.14 0.72
CA ARG A 280 -11.20 13.48 0.68
C ARG A 280 -9.67 13.39 0.54
N TRP A 281 -9.01 12.49 1.28
CA TRP A 281 -7.57 12.28 1.18
C TRP A 281 -7.16 11.62 -0.13
N ALA A 282 -7.93 10.66 -0.62
CA ALA A 282 -7.72 10.04 -1.93
C ALA A 282 -7.76 11.08 -3.06
N ARG A 283 -8.76 11.98 -3.06
CA ARG A 283 -8.82 13.08 -4.04
C ARG A 283 -7.60 13.99 -3.97
N LYS A 284 -7.10 14.32 -2.77
CA LYS A 284 -5.89 15.13 -2.61
C LYS A 284 -4.65 14.44 -3.17
N LEU A 285 -4.48 13.15 -2.91
CA LEU A 285 -3.36 12.37 -3.43
C LEU A 285 -3.41 12.26 -4.97
N ARG A 286 -4.60 11.99 -5.54
CA ARG A 286 -4.79 11.99 -7.00
C ARG A 286 -4.49 13.37 -7.63
N ALA A 287 -4.97 14.44 -7.01
CA ALA A 287 -4.79 15.81 -7.53
C ALA A 287 -3.33 16.23 -7.64
N ILE A 288 -2.44 15.61 -6.84
CA ILE A 288 -1.00 15.86 -6.91
C ILE A 288 -0.24 14.76 -7.64
N ASP A 289 -0.94 13.81 -8.28
CA ASP A 289 -0.34 12.70 -9.00
C ASP A 289 0.65 11.91 -8.11
N ALA A 290 0.15 11.43 -6.96
CA ALA A 290 0.95 10.67 -6.01
C ALA A 290 1.17 9.24 -6.50
N SER A 291 2.42 8.77 -6.59
CA SER A 291 2.78 7.38 -6.90
C SER A 291 3.30 6.62 -5.68
N VAL A 292 4.03 7.29 -4.80
CA VAL A 292 4.61 6.71 -3.59
C VAL A 292 4.20 7.53 -2.39
N VAL A 293 3.70 6.88 -1.33
CA VAL A 293 3.35 7.54 -0.06
C VAL A 293 4.24 7.02 1.06
N ILE A 294 4.87 7.93 1.80
CA ILE A 294 5.69 7.65 2.97
C ILE A 294 5.02 8.25 4.21
N LEU A 295 4.53 7.38 5.11
CA LEU A 295 3.93 7.79 6.39
C LEU A 295 4.99 7.74 7.50
N ASP A 296 5.35 8.89 8.08
CA ASP A 296 6.32 9.03 9.16
C ASP A 296 5.69 9.76 10.37
N CYS A 297 5.16 9.07 11.35
CA CYS A 297 5.29 7.69 11.74
C CYS A 297 3.90 7.08 12.09
N LEU A 298 3.78 5.74 12.15
CA LEU A 298 2.51 5.05 12.42
C LEU A 298 1.94 5.40 13.81
N ARG A 299 2.75 5.29 14.85
CA ARG A 299 2.29 5.42 16.24
C ARG A 299 1.57 6.74 16.57
N PRO A 300 2.09 7.93 16.24
CA PRO A 300 1.39 9.18 16.51
C PRO A 300 0.02 9.26 15.84
N VAL A 301 -0.17 8.60 14.69
CA VAL A 301 -1.49 8.55 14.04
C VAL A 301 -2.44 7.69 14.87
N LEU A 302 -2.01 6.49 15.27
CA LEU A 302 -2.81 5.62 16.12
C LEU A 302 -3.20 6.30 17.43
N ASP A 303 -2.23 6.90 18.11
CA ASP A 303 -2.46 7.63 19.38
C ASP A 303 -3.47 8.79 19.19
N ALA A 304 -3.35 9.57 18.12
CA ALA A 304 -4.26 10.69 17.81
C ALA A 304 -5.70 10.24 17.47
N LEU A 305 -5.85 9.02 16.97
CA LEU A 305 -7.14 8.41 16.63
C LEU A 305 -7.71 7.56 17.78
N GLY A 306 -7.05 7.53 18.94
CA GLY A 306 -7.46 6.73 20.09
C GLY A 306 -7.31 5.22 19.88
N LEU A 307 -6.41 4.80 18.97
CA LEU A 307 -6.16 3.42 18.64
C LEU A 307 -4.97 2.85 19.42
N SER A 308 -5.10 1.60 19.82
CA SER A 308 -4.00 0.83 20.42
C SER A 308 -3.08 0.24 19.36
N GLU A 309 -1.79 0.49 19.48
CA GLU A 309 -0.77 -0.11 18.62
C GLU A 309 -0.79 -1.65 18.67
N ASP A 310 -1.12 -2.22 19.84
CA ASP A 310 -1.12 -3.67 20.07
C ASP A 310 -2.41 -4.38 19.56
N LYS A 311 -3.50 -3.63 19.30
CA LYS A 311 -4.81 -4.24 18.98
C LYS A 311 -5.42 -3.73 17.68
N ASP A 312 -5.21 -2.44 17.39
CA ASP A 312 -5.99 -1.75 16.37
C ASP A 312 -5.16 -1.32 15.15
N ALA A 313 -3.83 -1.50 15.20
CA ALA A 313 -2.95 -1.10 14.10
C ALA A 313 -3.34 -1.76 12.78
N GLY A 314 -3.78 -3.03 12.81
CA GLY A 314 -4.25 -3.73 11.62
C GLY A 314 -5.48 -3.08 10.98
N GLN A 315 -6.43 -2.55 11.77
CA GLN A 315 -7.60 -1.85 11.22
C GLN A 315 -7.20 -0.56 10.52
N PHE A 316 -6.24 0.18 11.08
CA PHE A 316 -5.72 1.38 10.45
C PHE A 316 -5.02 1.05 9.14
N LEU A 317 -4.17 0.03 9.10
CA LEU A 317 -3.41 -0.37 7.90
C LEU A 317 -4.32 -0.84 6.77
N VAL A 318 -5.39 -1.60 7.07
CA VAL A 318 -6.43 -1.96 6.08
C VAL A 318 -7.13 -0.73 5.51
N ALA A 319 -7.50 0.23 6.38
CA ALA A 319 -8.12 1.47 5.92
C ALA A 319 -7.14 2.37 5.15
N PHE A 320 -5.85 2.29 5.49
CA PHE A 320 -4.78 2.99 4.76
C PHE A 320 -4.58 2.40 3.37
N ASP A 321 -4.63 1.07 3.21
CA ASP A 321 -4.62 0.43 1.90
C ASP A 321 -5.81 0.86 1.05
N ALA A 322 -7.02 0.85 1.61
CA ALA A 322 -8.20 1.35 0.91
C ALA A 322 -8.06 2.81 0.47
N LEU A 323 -7.36 3.66 1.27
CA LEU A 323 -7.03 5.03 0.87
C LEU A 323 -6.07 5.05 -0.32
N LEU A 324 -5.03 4.21 -0.30
CA LEU A 324 -4.04 4.14 -1.37
C LEU A 324 -4.68 3.65 -2.68
N ASP A 325 -5.51 2.61 -2.62
CA ASP A 325 -6.25 2.07 -3.76
C ASP A 325 -7.21 3.12 -4.34
N GLU A 326 -8.02 3.77 -3.49
CA GLU A 326 -8.89 4.88 -3.92
C GLU A 326 -8.08 6.06 -4.51
N ALA A 327 -6.84 6.25 -4.12
CA ALA A 327 -5.96 7.28 -4.65
C ALA A 327 -5.22 6.88 -5.93
N GLY A 328 -5.21 5.60 -6.29
CA GLY A 328 -4.39 5.05 -7.38
C GLY A 328 -2.89 4.99 -7.02
N VAL A 329 -2.57 4.89 -5.72
CA VAL A 329 -1.18 4.81 -5.23
C VAL A 329 -0.81 3.36 -5.01
N SER A 330 0.11 2.85 -5.82
CA SER A 330 0.54 1.46 -5.75
C SER A 330 1.56 1.16 -4.67
N GLU A 331 2.33 2.13 -4.19
CA GLU A 331 3.48 1.93 -3.33
C GLU A 331 3.43 2.77 -2.05
N ALA A 332 3.71 2.14 -0.91
CA ALA A 332 3.77 2.86 0.35
C ALA A 332 4.85 2.34 1.29
N LEU A 333 5.46 3.27 2.04
CA LEU A 333 6.34 2.98 3.15
C LEU A 333 5.76 3.56 4.44
N VAL A 334 5.66 2.73 5.47
CA VAL A 334 5.21 3.14 6.80
C VAL A 334 6.38 3.02 7.78
N ASN A 335 6.80 4.14 8.35
CA ASN A 335 7.77 4.15 9.41
C ASN A 335 7.15 3.72 10.75
N HIS A 336 7.80 2.77 11.42
CA HIS A 336 7.35 2.21 12.69
C HIS A 336 8.49 2.16 13.72
N HIS A 337 8.15 2.32 15.01
CA HIS A 337 9.11 2.19 16.11
C HIS A 337 9.21 0.75 16.60
N MET A 338 10.42 0.24 16.75
CA MET A 338 10.66 -1.03 17.46
C MET A 338 10.45 -0.85 18.96
N GLY A 339 10.02 -1.92 19.65
CA GLY A 339 9.91 -1.94 21.11
C GLY A 339 11.25 -1.71 21.81
N HIS A 340 11.20 -1.18 23.05
CA HIS A 340 12.38 -0.84 23.84
C HIS A 340 13.30 -2.03 24.15
N ASN A 341 12.77 -3.24 24.28
CA ASN A 341 13.50 -4.42 24.79
C ASN A 341 13.87 -5.45 23.73
N GLY A 342 13.64 -5.21 22.44
CA GLY A 342 13.88 -6.23 21.43
C GLY A 342 14.19 -5.66 20.05
N GLU A 343 14.67 -6.55 19.22
CA GLU A 343 14.88 -6.32 17.79
C GLU A 343 13.60 -6.71 17.00
N ARG A 344 12.48 -6.97 17.69
CA ARG A 344 11.18 -7.26 17.09
C ARG A 344 10.33 -5.99 17.05
N SER A 345 9.54 -5.85 16.01
CA SER A 345 8.48 -4.84 15.96
C SER A 345 7.61 -4.98 17.19
N ARG A 346 7.25 -3.85 17.79
CA ARG A 346 6.28 -3.77 18.87
C ARG A 346 4.89 -3.63 18.25
N GLY A 347 3.86 -4.22 18.88
CA GLY A 347 2.49 -4.03 18.48
C GLY A 347 1.82 -5.27 17.89
N ASP A 348 0.69 -5.06 17.26
CA ASP A 348 -0.12 -6.09 16.59
C ASP A 348 0.73 -6.85 15.55
N SER A 349 0.61 -8.19 15.53
CA SER A 349 1.27 -9.04 14.54
C SER A 349 0.94 -8.59 13.10
N ARG A 350 -0.22 -8.02 12.89
CA ARG A 350 -0.66 -7.47 11.60
C ARG A 350 0.23 -6.34 11.05
N ILE A 351 1.01 -5.66 11.90
CA ILE A 351 2.03 -4.71 11.43
C ILE A 351 3.13 -5.42 10.63
N LEU A 352 3.39 -6.70 10.95
CA LEU A 352 4.36 -7.54 10.22
C LEU A 352 3.72 -8.30 9.05
N ASP A 353 2.41 -8.53 9.10
CA ASP A 353 1.68 -9.27 8.07
C ASP A 353 1.26 -8.36 6.91
N TRP A 354 1.08 -7.05 7.18
CA TRP A 354 0.66 -6.07 6.19
C TRP A 354 1.69 -5.80 5.09
N PRO A 355 3.01 -5.61 5.38
CA PRO A 355 3.98 -5.27 4.37
C PRO A 355 4.41 -6.49 3.53
N ASP A 356 4.72 -6.23 2.27
CA ASP A 356 5.44 -7.19 1.42
C ASP A 356 6.90 -7.29 1.85
N VAL A 357 7.48 -6.19 2.34
CA VAL A 357 8.87 -6.09 2.76
C VAL A 357 9.00 -5.34 4.09
N THR A 358 9.79 -5.88 4.98
CA THR A 358 10.17 -5.22 6.23
C THR A 358 11.63 -4.77 6.17
N TRP A 359 11.86 -3.47 6.31
CA TRP A 359 13.18 -2.91 6.53
C TRP A 359 13.45 -2.79 8.01
N ARG A 360 14.65 -3.13 8.43
CA ARG A 360 15.04 -3.14 9.82
C ARG A 360 16.26 -2.26 10.04
N LEU A 361 16.13 -1.25 10.89
CA LEU A 361 17.19 -0.34 11.26
C LEU A 361 17.46 -0.46 12.75
N VAL A 362 18.58 -1.04 13.10
CA VAL A 362 18.99 -1.26 14.48
C VAL A 362 20.25 -0.49 14.82
N ARG A 363 20.41 -0.18 16.11
CA ARG A 363 21.56 0.50 16.66
C ARG A 363 22.23 -0.40 17.69
N GLU A 364 23.55 -0.43 17.67
CA GLU A 364 24.31 -1.15 18.68
C GLU A 364 24.06 -0.55 20.06
N LYS A 365 23.89 -1.40 21.06
CA LYS A 365 23.73 -0.99 22.46
C LYS A 365 25.08 -1.17 23.16
N GLY A 366 25.43 -0.26 24.06
CA GLY A 366 26.53 -0.44 24.97
C GLY A 366 26.33 -1.61 25.93
N GLU A 367 27.34 -1.99 26.68
CA GLU A 367 27.31 -3.14 27.59
C GLU A 367 26.19 -3.04 28.65
N ASP A 368 25.90 -1.83 29.13
CA ASP A 368 24.83 -1.55 30.10
C ASP A 368 23.46 -1.32 29.44
N GLY A 369 23.32 -1.60 28.13
CA GLY A 369 22.08 -1.35 27.39
C GLY A 369 21.87 0.12 27.03
N GLU A 370 22.80 1.00 27.37
CA GLU A 370 22.77 2.43 27.01
C GLU A 370 23.02 2.64 25.52
N THR A 371 22.43 3.69 25.02
CA THR A 371 22.59 4.08 23.61
C THR A 371 23.76 5.07 23.50
N LEU A 372 24.92 4.61 23.08
CA LEU A 372 26.10 5.46 22.88
C LEU A 372 25.85 6.46 21.75
N ALA A 373 26.42 7.67 21.86
CA ALA A 373 26.26 8.73 20.85
C ALA A 373 26.72 8.27 19.46
N ASP A 374 27.81 7.53 19.38
CA ASP A 374 28.44 7.04 18.14
C ASP A 374 28.20 5.54 17.90
N ALA A 375 27.11 4.97 18.48
CA ALA A 375 26.77 3.57 18.27
C ALA A 375 26.58 3.25 16.79
N ARG A 376 27.14 2.14 16.36
CA ARG A 376 27.02 1.62 14.99
C ARG A 376 25.56 1.33 14.66
N ARG A 377 25.21 1.51 13.40
CA ARG A 377 23.85 1.23 12.88
C ARG A 377 23.94 0.14 11.85
N TYR A 378 22.90 -0.68 11.78
CA TYR A 378 22.82 -1.79 10.85
C TYR A 378 21.47 -1.78 10.17
N PHE A 379 21.47 -2.12 8.89
CA PHE A 379 20.30 -2.24 8.04
C PHE A 379 20.17 -3.68 7.55
N ALA A 380 18.95 -4.17 7.50
CA ALA A 380 18.56 -5.43 6.87
C ALA A 380 17.17 -5.27 6.25
N ALA A 381 16.85 -6.06 5.23
CA ALA A 381 15.50 -6.13 4.70
C ALA A 381 15.14 -7.57 4.38
N TYR A 382 13.88 -7.93 4.58
CA TYR A 382 13.35 -9.26 4.31
C TYR A 382 11.86 -9.17 3.97
N GLY A 383 11.42 -10.06 3.11
CA GLY A 383 10.03 -10.11 2.65
C GLY A 383 9.85 -11.05 1.49
N ARG A 384 8.75 -10.88 0.76
CA ARG A 384 8.53 -11.59 -0.49
C ARG A 384 9.53 -11.06 -1.53
N ASP A 385 10.28 -11.96 -2.14
CA ASP A 385 11.32 -11.63 -3.15
C ASP A 385 12.43 -10.66 -2.68
N VAL A 386 12.58 -10.47 -1.36
CA VAL A 386 13.61 -9.61 -0.75
C VAL A 386 14.31 -10.33 0.39
N ASP A 387 15.65 -10.44 0.28
CA ASP A 387 16.52 -10.99 1.32
C ASP A 387 17.85 -10.22 1.33
N VAL A 388 17.86 -9.08 2.04
CA VAL A 388 19.05 -8.25 2.22
C VAL A 388 19.64 -8.52 3.61
N PRO A 389 20.79 -9.18 3.69
CA PRO A 389 21.41 -9.51 4.97
C PRO A 389 21.80 -8.24 5.73
N GLU A 390 21.94 -8.38 7.06
CA GLU A 390 22.36 -7.28 7.92
C GLU A 390 23.70 -6.72 7.48
N GLY A 391 23.77 -5.40 7.26
CA GLY A 391 24.98 -4.67 6.92
C GLY A 391 25.15 -3.40 7.74
N LEU A 392 26.41 -3.02 7.98
CA LEU A 392 26.78 -1.80 8.69
C LEU A 392 26.38 -0.57 7.89
N LEU A 393 25.69 0.37 8.53
CA LEU A 393 25.41 1.70 8.00
C LEU A 393 26.40 2.72 8.58
N THR A 394 27.13 3.37 7.71
CA THR A 394 27.93 4.57 8.06
C THR A 394 27.14 5.83 7.77
N PHE A 395 27.35 6.87 8.56
CA PHE A 395 26.70 8.16 8.40
C PHE A 395 27.72 9.21 8.03
N ASP A 396 27.61 9.73 6.82
CA ASP A 396 28.38 10.89 6.40
C ASP A 396 27.73 12.17 6.94
N ARG A 397 28.41 12.86 7.82
CA ARG A 397 27.92 14.09 8.47
C ARG A 397 27.87 15.27 7.51
N ALA A 398 28.73 15.31 6.49
CA ALA A 398 28.79 16.41 5.53
C ALA A 398 27.60 16.39 4.57
N THR A 399 27.28 15.22 4.05
CA THR A 399 26.18 15.01 3.09
C THR A 399 24.88 14.55 3.74
N ARG A 400 24.90 14.20 5.04
CA ARG A 400 23.81 13.58 5.79
C ARG A 400 23.30 12.28 5.16
N ARG A 401 24.16 11.54 4.51
CA ARG A 401 23.83 10.27 3.86
C ARG A 401 24.17 9.08 4.72
N LEU A 402 23.33 8.08 4.62
CA LEU A 402 23.58 6.73 5.12
C LEU A 402 24.14 5.92 3.97
N ILE A 403 25.22 5.20 4.23
CA ILE A 403 25.91 4.36 3.25
C ILE A 403 25.97 2.95 3.81
N LEU A 404 25.53 1.96 3.05
CA LEU A 404 25.66 0.56 3.40
C LEU A 404 27.09 0.11 3.08
N SER A 405 27.90 -0.06 4.11
CA SER A 405 29.33 -0.39 3.98
C SER A 405 29.63 -1.88 4.16
N GLY A 406 28.60 -2.71 4.31
CA GLY A 406 28.75 -4.15 4.49
C GLY A 406 29.18 -4.56 5.90
N GLY A 407 29.20 -5.86 6.16
CA GLY A 407 29.55 -6.44 7.45
C GLY A 407 28.39 -6.49 8.45
N THR A 408 28.11 -7.70 8.92
CA THR A 408 27.14 -7.92 10.00
C THR A 408 27.67 -7.40 11.34
N ARG A 409 26.81 -7.24 12.35
CA ARG A 409 27.26 -6.89 13.72
C ARG A 409 28.34 -7.82 14.23
N ARG A 410 28.21 -9.11 13.95
CA ARG A 410 29.20 -10.12 14.37
C ARG A 410 30.53 -9.94 13.65
N GLU A 411 30.52 -9.64 12.36
CA GLU A 411 31.73 -9.38 11.60
C GLU A 411 32.40 -8.06 12.02
N THR A 412 31.60 -7.02 12.21
CA THR A 412 32.10 -5.73 12.66
C THR A 412 32.72 -5.78 14.07
N ALA A 413 32.08 -6.56 14.98
CA ALA A 413 32.63 -6.81 16.31
C ALA A 413 33.92 -7.65 16.23
N ALA A 414 33.98 -8.61 15.32
CA ALA A 414 35.20 -9.38 15.06
C ALA A 414 36.29 -8.52 14.48
N ASP A 415 36.00 -7.68 13.48
CA ASP A 415 37.01 -6.78 12.91
C ASP A 415 37.59 -5.80 13.95
N ALA A 416 36.76 -5.34 14.89
CA ALA A 416 37.23 -4.52 16.01
C ALA A 416 38.16 -5.27 16.96
N ALA A 417 38.10 -6.59 17.03
CA ALA A 417 39.00 -7.40 17.88
C ALA A 417 40.36 -7.72 17.22
N ILE A 418 40.44 -7.62 15.89
CA ILE A 418 41.69 -7.96 15.15
C ILE A 418 42.91 -7.15 15.62
N PRO A 419 42.85 -5.82 15.79
CA PRO A 419 44.00 -5.04 16.27
C PRO A 419 44.50 -5.50 17.63
N ASP A 420 43.62 -5.81 18.57
CA ASP A 420 43.98 -6.26 19.92
C ASP A 420 44.55 -7.68 19.90
N ILE A 421 44.04 -8.55 19.03
CA ILE A 421 44.61 -9.90 18.81
C ILE A 421 46.03 -9.76 18.25
N ILE A 422 46.26 -8.90 17.27
CA ILE A 422 47.59 -8.63 16.68
C ILE A 422 48.52 -8.06 17.74
N ALA A 423 48.06 -7.11 18.55
CA ALA A 423 48.85 -6.54 19.63
C ALA A 423 49.25 -7.60 20.67
N TYR A 424 48.33 -8.48 21.04
CA TYR A 424 48.61 -9.60 21.94
C TYR A 424 49.60 -10.60 21.32
N LEU A 425 49.42 -10.97 20.05
CA LEU A 425 50.35 -11.89 19.36
C LEU A 425 51.75 -11.34 19.15
N ARG A 426 51.92 -10.00 19.04
CA ARG A 426 53.25 -9.36 19.03
C ARG A 426 53.97 -9.54 20.35
N GLN A 427 53.26 -9.55 21.47
CA GLN A 427 53.81 -9.77 22.81
C GLN A 427 53.98 -11.27 23.13
N THR A 428 53.12 -12.11 22.57
CA THR A 428 53.06 -13.54 22.85
C THR A 428 52.97 -14.34 21.53
N PRO A 429 54.06 -14.37 20.73
CA PRO A 429 54.06 -15.12 19.47
C PRO A 429 53.84 -16.60 19.72
N GLY A 430 53.05 -17.21 18.85
CA GLY A 430 52.71 -18.65 18.98
C GLY A 430 51.65 -18.94 20.03
N ALA A 431 50.85 -17.98 20.44
CA ALA A 431 49.74 -18.23 21.34
C ALA A 431 48.68 -19.12 20.70
N SER A 432 48.12 -20.05 21.45
CA SER A 432 46.97 -20.85 20.98
C SER A 432 45.69 -20.01 20.98
N GLY A 433 44.70 -20.36 20.12
CA GLY A 433 43.43 -19.66 20.09
C GLY A 433 42.73 -19.60 21.46
N ARG A 434 42.87 -20.65 22.30
CA ARG A 434 42.37 -20.63 23.69
C ARG A 434 43.08 -19.61 24.58
N ALA A 435 44.39 -19.44 24.41
CA ALA A 435 45.14 -18.45 25.17
C ALA A 435 44.72 -17.04 24.80
N ILE A 436 44.56 -16.77 23.52
CA ILE A 436 44.06 -15.49 23.02
C ILE A 436 42.64 -15.19 23.55
N GLU A 437 41.74 -16.19 23.51
CA GLU A 437 40.41 -16.03 24.09
C GLU A 437 40.45 -15.74 25.59
N GLN A 438 41.34 -16.39 26.34
CA GLN A 438 41.48 -16.16 27.79
C GLN A 438 42.03 -14.77 28.12
N ALA A 439 42.93 -14.29 27.31
CA ALA A 439 43.56 -12.99 27.52
C ALA A 439 42.67 -11.79 27.18
N LEU A 440 41.82 -11.92 26.15
CA LEU A 440 41.02 -10.82 25.60
C LEU A 440 39.53 -10.90 25.92
N SER A 441 39.06 -11.93 26.68
CA SER A 441 37.66 -12.12 27.06
C SER A 441 37.48 -12.18 28.58
N PRO A 442 36.41 -11.63 29.21
CA PRO A 442 35.26 -11.02 28.53
C PRO A 442 35.51 -9.59 28.04
N HIS A 443 36.54 -8.93 28.49
CA HIS A 443 36.92 -7.58 28.12
C HIS A 443 38.30 -7.54 27.43
N PRO A 444 38.44 -6.80 26.33
CA PRO A 444 37.45 -5.93 25.70
C PRO A 444 36.48 -6.67 24.75
N HIS A 445 36.67 -7.99 24.50
CA HIS A 445 35.91 -8.70 23.46
C HIS A 445 35.22 -9.99 23.99
N LYS A 446 34.10 -10.38 23.36
CA LYS A 446 33.47 -11.67 23.64
C LYS A 446 34.21 -12.81 22.95
N ARG A 447 34.27 -14.01 23.58
CA ARG A 447 34.90 -15.18 22.98
C ARG A 447 34.47 -15.50 21.55
N ALA A 448 33.15 -15.35 21.24
CA ALA A 448 32.64 -15.61 19.92
C ALA A 448 33.21 -14.64 18.87
N ASP A 449 33.39 -13.37 19.23
CA ASP A 449 33.95 -12.35 18.36
C ASP A 449 35.44 -12.61 18.11
N ILE A 450 36.23 -12.95 19.16
CA ILE A 450 37.62 -13.34 19.02
C ILE A 450 37.80 -14.54 18.09
N ARG A 451 36.95 -15.57 18.18
CA ARG A 451 37.02 -16.73 17.27
C ARG A 451 36.73 -16.34 15.82
N THR A 452 35.78 -15.47 15.62
CA THR A 452 35.47 -14.97 14.29
C THR A 452 36.58 -14.07 13.76
N ALA A 453 37.12 -13.19 14.58
CA ALA A 453 38.25 -12.33 14.29
C ALA A 453 39.51 -13.12 13.87
N LEU A 454 39.87 -14.17 14.62
CA LEU A 454 40.99 -15.04 14.29
C LEU A 454 40.83 -15.68 12.92
N ARG A 455 39.66 -16.26 12.62
CA ARG A 455 39.38 -16.86 11.30
C ARG A 455 39.49 -15.84 10.17
N ARG A 456 38.92 -14.65 10.36
CA ARG A 456 38.99 -13.56 9.37
C ARG A 456 40.42 -13.05 9.16
N ALA A 457 41.16 -12.80 10.23
CA ALA A 457 42.53 -12.33 10.17
C ALA A 457 43.47 -13.36 9.49
N ILE A 458 43.25 -14.66 9.71
CA ILE A 458 43.95 -15.75 8.98
C ILE A 458 43.59 -15.72 7.49
N THR A 459 42.30 -15.67 7.14
CA THR A 459 41.88 -15.59 5.74
C THR A 459 42.39 -14.35 5.02
N GLN A 460 42.54 -13.23 5.73
CA GLN A 460 43.07 -11.97 5.22
C GLN A 460 44.61 -11.94 5.17
N GLY A 461 45.29 -13.00 5.61
CA GLY A 461 46.75 -13.08 5.64
C GLY A 461 47.39 -12.14 6.65
N GLN A 462 46.69 -11.71 7.71
CA GLN A 462 47.21 -10.88 8.80
C GLN A 462 47.80 -11.71 9.95
N ILE A 463 47.35 -12.96 10.05
CA ILE A 463 47.81 -13.92 11.06
C ILE A 463 48.13 -15.23 10.35
N ASP A 464 49.31 -15.74 10.58
CA ASP A 464 49.79 -17.05 10.14
C ASP A 464 49.55 -18.09 11.23
N THR A 465 49.38 -19.35 10.81
CA THR A 465 49.19 -20.48 11.71
C THR A 465 50.17 -21.59 11.45
N THR A 466 50.65 -22.23 12.53
CA THR A 466 51.48 -23.44 12.44
C THR A 466 50.95 -24.50 13.41
N ASP A 467 51.21 -25.78 13.10
CA ASP A 467 50.93 -26.86 14.01
C ASP A 467 51.89 -26.83 15.19
N GLY A 468 51.36 -26.86 16.40
CA GLY A 468 52.12 -26.90 17.66
C GLY A 468 51.95 -28.22 18.41
N PRO A 469 52.58 -28.29 19.60
CA PRO A 469 52.49 -29.47 20.46
C PRO A 469 51.04 -29.86 20.79
N GLN A 470 50.75 -31.19 20.88
CA GLN A 470 49.44 -31.71 21.19
C GLN A 470 48.32 -31.30 20.23
N ARG A 471 48.61 -31.13 18.92
CA ARG A 471 47.68 -30.71 17.87
C ARG A 471 47.07 -29.31 18.10
N LYS A 472 47.76 -28.44 18.83
CA LYS A 472 47.33 -27.06 19.04
C LYS A 472 47.73 -26.22 17.84
N ILE A 473 46.83 -25.41 17.31
CA ILE A 473 47.16 -24.40 16.30
C ILE A 473 47.77 -23.18 17.01
N MET A 474 48.98 -22.81 16.59
CA MET A 474 49.72 -21.66 17.09
C MET A 474 49.58 -20.50 16.11
N HIS A 475 49.38 -19.28 16.60
CA HIS A 475 49.11 -18.10 15.81
C HIS A 475 50.26 -17.11 15.88
N PHE A 476 50.61 -16.51 14.77
CA PHE A 476 51.68 -15.52 14.63
C PHE A 476 51.17 -14.34 13.79
N VAL A 477 51.69 -13.16 14.05
CA VAL A 477 51.44 -12.01 13.17
C VAL A 477 52.16 -12.27 11.85
N ALA A 478 51.42 -12.18 10.73
CA ALA A 478 52.03 -12.34 9.40
C ALA A 478 53.06 -11.21 9.12
N GLU A 479 54.18 -11.56 8.51
CA GLU A 479 55.14 -10.53 8.05
C GLU A 479 54.59 -9.85 6.79
N PRO A 480 54.72 -8.54 6.64
CA PRO A 480 54.32 -7.85 5.44
C PRO A 480 55.07 -8.46 4.24
N PRO A 481 54.42 -8.61 3.08
CA PRO A 481 55.12 -9.10 1.89
C PRO A 481 56.31 -8.20 1.56
N LYS A 482 57.46 -8.85 1.32
CA LYS A 482 58.74 -8.15 0.99
C LYS A 482 58.61 -7.44 -0.34
#